data_17bd13deb3e05dab827dcec87d3e4af1
#
_entry.id   17bd13deb3e05dab827dcec87d3e4af1
#
_cell.length_a   1.000
_cell.length_b   1.000
_cell.length_c   1.000
_cell.angle_alpha   90.00
_cell.angle_beta   90.00
_cell.angle_gamma   90.00
#
_symmetry.space_group_name_H-M   'P 1'
#
loop_
_entity.id
_entity.type
_entity.pdbx_description
1 polymer ?
#
loop_
_entity_poly.entity_id
_entity_poly.type
_entity_poly.pdbx_seq_one_letter_code
_entity_poly.pdbx_strand_id
1 'polypeptide(L)'
;MKKIIMSLLLFVAMISFSNDDTLRVGMEVGYAPFNWFQNTGDNGAVKISNGYAGGYDVEIAKLIAKKLNKKLEIVQSDWDSLLGPALNSDKIDLVIAGMSATKERRENMDFTSPYYESDLVIVVKKDSKYIDANKISDFKGAKITGQLNTFHYTVIDQIDGVEKQTASENFANMLVALKSNKIDGYISEKPSALSAVYSNPDVSFVEFNNNNGFKYDRDDVNIAIGLKKGNDELRSEVEKALGSISKEEREKLMSEAIKNQPSGESEDTPQSFTAWIKFLITNYWKDFLKGTLTTIYLSLFGTFVGFVIGLILSLIRDERNVNKNSFSSKVIFNICNYLISIYVTIIRGTPMIVQAIIFYYGFSQITGINIPAMTSALIIVSFNTGAYITEIIRGGIKSIDSGQYEAGLALGMTHFNIMRKIVLPQAIKNTLPSVANEFIVNIKDTSVLFSIGVTELFTTSRAISGTHVRYYEVFLITCTIYFVLTFTLSKLFRYLEKRAEIVVQEGLL
;
A
#
# COMPACT_ATOMS: atom_id res chain seq x y z
N MET A 1 -25.20 3.99 25.54
CA MET A 1 -24.28 5.01 24.99
C MET A 1 -22.98 5.14 25.79
N LYS A 2 -22.96 5.51 27.12
CA LYS A 2 -21.70 5.63 27.88
C LYS A 2 -20.80 4.38 27.83
N LYS A 3 -21.34 3.16 27.90
CA LYS A 3 -20.55 1.90 27.81
C LYS A 3 -19.97 1.64 26.42
N ILE A 4 -20.63 2.06 25.34
CA ILE A 4 -20.16 1.90 23.97
C ILE A 4 -19.04 2.91 23.68
N ILE A 5 -19.19 4.16 24.14
CA ILE A 5 -18.15 5.19 24.04
C ILE A 5 -16.92 4.79 24.87
N MET A 6 -17.14 4.22 26.06
CA MET A 6 -16.07 3.73 26.94
C MET A 6 -15.37 2.48 26.34
N SER A 7 -16.09 1.58 25.65
CA SER A 7 -15.47 0.49 24.88
C SER A 7 -14.68 0.97 23.67
N LEU A 8 -15.16 1.99 22.97
CA LEU A 8 -14.42 2.63 21.87
C LEU A 8 -13.17 3.35 22.39
N LEU A 9 -13.25 4.06 23.52
CA LEU A 9 -12.10 4.69 24.17
C LEU A 9 -11.11 3.69 24.75
N LEU A 10 -11.59 2.56 25.30
CA LEU A 10 -10.73 1.45 25.74
C LEU A 10 -10.06 0.72 24.58
N PHE A 11 -10.75 0.61 23.42
CA PHE A 11 -10.17 0.06 22.20
C PHE A 11 -9.09 0.98 21.63
N VAL A 12 -9.29 2.30 21.72
CA VAL A 12 -8.27 3.32 21.36
C VAL A 12 -7.11 3.31 22.37
N ALA A 13 -7.36 3.07 23.64
CA ALA A 13 -6.32 3.03 24.69
C ALA A 13 -5.44 1.77 24.69
N MET A 14 -5.85 0.70 23.97
CA MET A 14 -4.96 -0.45 23.71
C MET A 14 -3.96 -0.21 22.57
N ILE A 15 -3.98 0.97 21.95
CA ILE A 15 -3.11 1.35 20.85
C ILE A 15 -1.99 2.22 21.42
N SER A 16 -0.77 1.68 21.38
CA SER A 16 0.51 2.38 21.46
C SER A 16 1.18 2.48 22.83
N PHE A 17 1.96 1.47 23.11
CA PHE A 17 3.31 1.73 23.64
C PHE A 17 4.28 1.54 22.45
N SER A 18 4.85 2.61 21.94
CA SER A 18 6.06 2.55 21.12
C SER A 18 7.11 1.85 21.98
N ASN A 19 7.56 0.68 21.56
CA ASN A 19 8.62 -0.03 22.25
C ASN A 19 9.91 0.72 21.89
N ASP A 20 10.50 1.43 22.85
CA ASP A 20 11.76 2.19 22.70
C ASP A 20 12.94 1.29 22.26
N ASP A 21 12.79 -0.02 22.42
CA ASP A 21 13.79 -1.04 22.07
C ASP A 21 13.76 -1.48 20.59
N THR A 22 12.88 -0.91 19.74
CA THR A 22 12.73 -1.31 18.33
C THR A 22 13.24 -0.23 17.38
N LEU A 23 14.08 -0.59 16.43
CA LEU A 23 14.48 0.25 15.30
C LEU A 23 13.66 -0.10 14.07
N ARG A 24 12.78 0.81 13.66
CA ARG A 24 11.89 0.65 12.49
C ARG A 24 12.56 1.23 11.26
N VAL A 25 12.85 0.39 10.30
CA VAL A 25 13.55 0.76 9.07
C VAL A 25 12.62 0.62 7.88
N GLY A 26 12.35 1.73 7.18
CA GLY A 26 11.54 1.79 5.97
C GLY A 26 12.33 1.43 4.71
N MET A 27 11.76 0.57 3.85
CA MET A 27 12.27 0.25 2.52
C MET A 27 11.16 -0.25 1.59
N GLU A 28 11.37 -0.20 0.26
CA GLU A 28 10.38 -0.65 -0.74
C GLU A 28 10.24 -2.18 -0.78
N VAL A 29 11.31 -2.91 -0.48
CA VAL A 29 11.42 -4.38 -0.62
C VAL A 29 11.16 -4.84 -2.06
N GLY A 30 11.70 -4.09 -3.02
CA GLY A 30 11.52 -4.32 -4.46
C GLY A 30 12.64 -3.72 -5.33
N TYR A 31 13.78 -3.37 -4.72
CA TYR A 31 14.91 -2.71 -5.37
C TYR A 31 16.22 -3.49 -5.16
N ALA A 32 16.37 -4.62 -5.86
CA ALA A 32 17.60 -5.41 -5.82
C ALA A 32 18.80 -4.64 -6.47
N PRO A 33 20.03 -4.79 -5.93
CA PRO A 33 20.46 -5.66 -4.85
C PRO A 33 20.34 -5.01 -3.45
N PHE A 34 19.81 -3.79 -3.38
CA PHE A 34 19.67 -3.05 -2.12
C PHE A 34 18.65 -3.74 -1.21
N ASN A 35 17.43 -3.96 -1.69
CA ASN A 35 16.40 -4.66 -0.95
C ASN A 35 15.43 -5.39 -1.89
N TRP A 36 14.99 -6.60 -1.50
CA TRP A 36 14.04 -7.41 -2.27
C TRP A 36 13.14 -8.24 -1.37
N PHE A 37 12.03 -8.69 -1.94
CA PHE A 37 11.11 -9.63 -1.31
C PHE A 37 11.52 -11.09 -1.59
N GLN A 38 11.42 -11.93 -0.57
CA GLN A 38 11.50 -13.39 -0.72
C GLN A 38 10.52 -14.09 0.23
N ASN A 39 10.15 -15.32 -0.08
CA ASN A 39 9.16 -16.10 0.67
C ASN A 39 9.78 -16.97 1.79
N THR A 40 11.10 -17.05 1.85
CA THR A 40 11.84 -17.82 2.85
C THR A 40 12.78 -16.93 3.66
N GLY A 41 13.15 -17.38 4.86
CA GLY A 41 14.11 -16.68 5.72
C GLY A 41 15.59 -16.95 5.40
N ASP A 42 15.88 -17.49 4.21
CA ASP A 42 17.24 -17.85 3.80
C ASP A 42 18.11 -16.60 3.59
N ASN A 43 19.42 -16.81 3.54
CA ASN A 43 20.42 -15.75 3.33
C ASN A 43 20.29 -14.55 4.30
N GLY A 44 19.85 -14.82 5.53
CA GLY A 44 19.75 -13.79 6.56
C GLY A 44 18.59 -12.80 6.40
N ALA A 45 17.62 -13.09 5.55
CA ALA A 45 16.46 -12.23 5.33
C ALA A 45 15.63 -12.03 6.60
N VAL A 46 15.11 -10.83 6.78
CA VAL A 46 14.34 -10.41 7.95
C VAL A 46 12.85 -10.57 7.66
N LYS A 47 12.12 -11.13 8.61
CA LYS A 47 10.67 -11.34 8.48
C LYS A 47 9.93 -10.01 8.42
N ILE A 48 9.04 -9.88 7.44
CA ILE A 48 8.08 -8.78 7.29
C ILE A 48 6.66 -9.34 7.35
N SER A 49 5.66 -8.48 7.22
CA SER A 49 4.23 -8.86 7.34
C SER A 49 3.83 -10.05 6.45
N ASN A 50 4.40 -10.17 5.25
CA ASN A 50 4.04 -11.20 4.28
C ASN A 50 5.26 -11.79 3.56
N GLY A 51 6.18 -12.39 4.31
CA GLY A 51 7.40 -12.97 3.78
C GLY A 51 8.64 -12.41 4.44
N TYR A 52 9.67 -12.18 3.69
CA TYR A 52 10.98 -11.75 4.19
C TYR A 52 11.58 -10.68 3.27
N ALA A 53 12.31 -9.76 3.86
CA ALA A 53 13.12 -8.78 3.16
C ALA A 53 14.59 -9.21 3.20
N GLY A 54 15.22 -9.28 2.04
CA GLY A 54 16.65 -9.53 1.87
C GLY A 54 17.34 -8.37 1.14
N GLY A 55 18.66 -8.38 1.12
CA GLY A 55 19.44 -7.41 0.36
C GLY A 55 20.45 -6.63 1.19
N TYR A 56 21.23 -5.82 0.49
CA TYR A 56 22.30 -5.02 1.08
C TYR A 56 21.80 -4.08 2.18
N ASP A 57 20.69 -3.39 1.95
CA ASP A 57 20.07 -2.48 2.91
C ASP A 57 19.62 -3.21 4.18
N VAL A 58 19.15 -4.45 4.03
CA VAL A 58 18.72 -5.29 5.15
C VAL A 58 19.93 -5.68 6.01
N GLU A 59 21.07 -6.02 5.40
CA GLU A 59 22.30 -6.34 6.12
C GLU A 59 22.85 -5.10 6.85
N ILE A 60 22.86 -3.94 6.23
CA ILE A 60 23.22 -2.67 6.87
C ILE A 60 22.29 -2.36 8.04
N ALA A 61 20.98 -2.51 7.85
CA ALA A 61 19.98 -2.29 8.91
C ALA A 61 20.21 -3.23 10.11
N LYS A 62 20.54 -4.51 9.89
CA LYS A 62 20.86 -5.49 10.94
C LYS A 62 22.11 -5.09 11.74
N LEU A 63 23.15 -4.66 11.04
CA LEU A 63 24.40 -4.23 11.68
C LEU A 63 24.16 -2.99 12.55
N ILE A 64 23.41 -2.00 12.04
CA ILE A 64 23.06 -0.79 12.79
C ILE A 64 22.21 -1.14 14.00
N ALA A 65 21.11 -1.90 13.83
CA ALA A 65 20.24 -2.29 14.93
C ALA A 65 21.00 -3.04 16.04
N LYS A 66 21.91 -3.96 15.66
CA LYS A 66 22.77 -4.67 16.60
C LYS A 66 23.70 -3.72 17.37
N LYS A 67 24.28 -2.71 16.71
CA LYS A 67 25.17 -1.72 17.34
C LYS A 67 24.41 -0.80 18.30
N LEU A 68 23.17 -0.46 17.98
CA LEU A 68 22.28 0.33 18.83
C LEU A 68 21.60 -0.51 19.93
N ASN A 69 21.85 -1.81 19.97
CA ASN A 69 21.20 -2.77 20.88
C ASN A 69 19.67 -2.69 20.80
N LYS A 70 19.14 -2.50 19.57
CA LYS A 70 17.70 -2.42 19.28
C LYS A 70 17.25 -3.62 18.45
N LYS A 71 15.98 -4.00 18.59
CA LYS A 71 15.35 -5.00 17.75
C LYS A 71 15.04 -4.39 16.38
N LEU A 72 15.45 -5.03 15.29
CA LEU A 72 15.14 -4.58 13.93
C LEU A 72 13.71 -4.95 13.56
N GLU A 73 12.96 -3.96 13.06
CA GLU A 73 11.71 -4.13 12.36
C GLU A 73 11.80 -3.46 10.98
N ILE A 74 11.57 -4.24 9.91
CA ILE A 74 11.51 -3.70 8.56
C ILE A 74 10.07 -3.36 8.23
N VAL A 75 9.83 -2.09 7.87
CA VAL A 75 8.53 -1.56 7.48
C VAL A 75 8.52 -1.39 5.96
N GLN A 76 7.81 -2.27 5.28
CA GLN A 76 7.60 -2.14 3.83
C GLN A 76 6.72 -0.94 3.54
N SER A 77 7.19 -0.03 2.69
CA SER A 77 6.50 1.20 2.29
C SER A 77 6.71 1.44 0.80
N ASP A 78 5.83 2.21 0.17
CA ASP A 78 6.07 2.70 -1.18
C ASP A 78 7.10 3.84 -1.18
N TRP A 79 7.71 4.09 -2.35
CA TRP A 79 8.79 5.07 -2.48
C TRP A 79 8.39 6.48 -2.00
N ASP A 80 7.22 6.96 -2.41
CA ASP A 80 6.78 8.32 -2.07
C ASP A 80 6.56 8.50 -0.57
N SER A 81 6.13 7.46 0.13
CA SER A 81 5.99 7.45 1.60
C SER A 81 7.34 7.55 2.30
N LEU A 82 8.40 6.96 1.73
CA LEU A 82 9.76 7.02 2.27
C LEU A 82 10.40 8.41 2.12
N LEU A 83 9.95 9.25 1.19
CA LEU A 83 10.49 10.59 0.94
C LEU A 83 10.12 11.64 2.01
N GLY A 84 9.49 11.24 3.09
CA GLY A 84 9.18 12.11 4.23
C GLY A 84 7.96 11.70 5.03
N PRO A 85 6.82 11.35 4.43
CA PRO A 85 5.59 11.03 5.17
C PRO A 85 5.75 10.00 6.29
N ALA A 86 6.46 8.90 6.03
CA ALA A 86 6.66 7.84 7.01
C ALA A 86 7.56 8.24 8.18
N LEU A 87 8.63 9.03 7.93
CA LEU A 87 9.49 9.60 8.96
C LEU A 87 8.77 10.66 9.78
N ASN A 88 8.08 11.61 9.12
CA ASN A 88 7.41 12.72 9.78
C ASN A 88 6.22 12.29 10.64
N SER A 89 5.62 11.14 10.31
CA SER A 89 4.54 10.53 11.08
C SER A 89 5.02 9.50 12.12
N ASP A 90 6.33 9.38 12.35
CA ASP A 90 6.96 8.45 13.28
C ASP A 90 6.57 6.97 13.04
N LYS A 91 6.28 6.61 11.77
CA LYS A 91 6.01 5.23 11.34
C LYS A 91 7.29 4.42 11.21
N ILE A 92 8.38 5.10 10.85
CA ILE A 92 9.73 4.57 10.74
C ILE A 92 10.71 5.54 11.41
N ASP A 93 11.82 5.00 11.84
CA ASP A 93 12.90 5.79 12.47
C ASP A 93 14.00 6.13 11.46
N LEU A 94 14.24 5.21 10.50
CA LEU A 94 15.24 5.32 9.45
C LEU A 94 14.65 4.94 8.10
N VAL A 95 15.18 5.53 7.03
CA VAL A 95 15.04 5.05 5.65
C VAL A 95 16.37 4.45 5.21
N ILE A 96 16.40 3.16 4.91
CA ILE A 96 17.52 2.47 4.29
C ILE A 96 16.97 1.76 3.05
N ALA A 97 17.04 2.41 1.89
CA ALA A 97 16.28 2.02 0.70
C ALA A 97 17.01 2.35 -0.61
N GLY A 98 18.35 2.26 -0.64
CA GLY A 98 19.11 2.69 -1.81
C GLY A 98 18.93 4.18 -2.13
N MET A 99 18.68 5.01 -1.14
CA MET A 99 18.27 6.41 -1.31
C MET A 99 19.47 7.35 -1.38
N SER A 100 19.55 8.15 -2.46
CA SER A 100 20.53 9.23 -2.58
C SER A 100 20.14 10.45 -1.76
N ALA A 101 21.12 11.12 -1.13
CA ALA A 101 20.93 12.28 -0.27
C ALA A 101 20.93 13.59 -1.05
N THR A 102 20.07 13.74 -2.07
CA THR A 102 19.99 14.94 -2.92
C THR A 102 19.70 16.21 -2.12
N LYS A 103 20.06 17.38 -2.67
CA LYS A 103 19.79 18.68 -2.03
C LYS A 103 18.30 18.87 -1.71
N GLU A 104 17.42 18.51 -2.62
CA GLU A 104 15.97 18.58 -2.43
C GLU A 104 15.49 17.72 -1.25
N ARG A 105 16.01 16.50 -1.12
CA ARG A 105 15.65 15.60 -0.01
C ARG A 105 16.19 16.11 1.33
N ARG A 106 17.38 16.71 1.34
CA ARG A 106 17.97 17.35 2.54
C ARG A 106 17.15 18.54 3.07
N GLU A 107 16.26 19.11 2.29
CA GLU A 107 15.32 20.12 2.78
C GLU A 107 14.29 19.53 3.75
N ASN A 108 13.91 18.28 3.55
CA ASN A 108 12.81 17.61 4.25
C ASN A 108 13.25 16.52 5.25
N MET A 109 14.47 15.99 5.13
CA MET A 109 15.02 14.96 6.00
C MET A 109 16.52 15.15 6.20
N ASP A 110 17.07 14.58 7.27
CA ASP A 110 18.51 14.53 7.50
C ASP A 110 19.08 13.21 6.97
N PHE A 111 20.39 13.22 6.69
CA PHE A 111 21.08 12.05 6.17
C PHE A 111 22.39 11.80 6.93
N THR A 112 22.79 10.53 6.97
CA THR A 112 24.14 10.14 7.41
C THR A 112 25.16 10.44 6.31
N SER A 113 26.44 10.16 6.59
CA SER A 113 27.44 9.92 5.55
C SER A 113 27.01 8.74 4.67
N PRO A 114 27.50 8.68 3.40
CA PRO A 114 27.13 7.60 2.51
C PRO A 114 27.53 6.22 3.01
N TYR A 115 26.62 5.24 2.90
CA TYR A 115 26.96 3.84 3.14
C TYR A 115 27.31 3.09 1.87
N TYR A 116 27.02 3.68 0.71
CA TYR A 116 27.45 3.19 -0.60
C TYR A 116 27.72 4.34 -1.56
N GLU A 117 28.82 4.26 -2.30
CA GLU A 117 29.18 5.20 -3.38
C GLU A 117 28.80 4.58 -4.73
N SER A 118 28.07 5.31 -5.57
CA SER A 118 27.58 4.81 -6.85
C SER A 118 27.87 5.76 -8.02
N ASP A 119 27.70 5.24 -9.22
CA ASP A 119 27.73 5.98 -10.49
C ASP A 119 26.47 5.66 -11.28
N LEU A 120 26.05 6.61 -12.14
CA LEU A 120 24.91 6.42 -13.03
C LEU A 120 25.31 5.67 -14.29
N VAL A 121 24.44 4.75 -14.70
CA VAL A 121 24.55 3.97 -15.93
C VAL A 121 23.24 3.98 -16.68
N ILE A 122 23.25 3.62 -17.96
CA ILE A 122 22.04 3.37 -18.74
C ILE A 122 21.91 1.87 -18.96
N VAL A 123 20.85 1.28 -18.40
CA VAL A 123 20.53 -0.13 -18.63
C VAL A 123 19.84 -0.25 -19.98
N VAL A 124 20.31 -1.18 -20.82
CA VAL A 124 19.86 -1.43 -22.19
C VAL A 124 19.71 -2.93 -22.43
N LYS A 125 19.07 -3.32 -23.52
CA LYS A 125 19.12 -4.72 -23.96
C LYS A 125 20.51 -5.04 -24.53
N LYS A 126 20.93 -6.29 -24.40
CA LYS A 126 22.23 -6.78 -24.89
C LYS A 126 22.36 -6.69 -26.42
N ASP A 127 21.24 -6.79 -27.13
CA ASP A 127 21.14 -6.64 -28.60
C ASP A 127 20.80 -5.20 -29.03
N SER A 128 20.82 -4.23 -28.10
CA SER A 128 20.54 -2.83 -28.38
C SER A 128 21.61 -2.20 -29.26
N LYS A 129 21.19 -1.37 -30.21
CA LYS A 129 22.11 -0.52 -30.99
C LYS A 129 22.91 0.47 -30.15
N TYR A 130 22.54 0.66 -28.89
CA TYR A 130 23.20 1.58 -27.97
C TYR A 130 24.22 0.88 -27.04
N ILE A 131 24.45 -0.44 -27.20
CA ILE A 131 25.31 -1.19 -26.28
C ILE A 131 26.77 -0.72 -26.31
N ASP A 132 27.27 -0.24 -27.46
CA ASP A 132 28.61 0.23 -27.65
C ASP A 132 28.74 1.76 -27.48
N ALA A 133 27.72 2.43 -26.96
CA ALA A 133 27.76 3.87 -26.69
C ALA A 133 28.84 4.21 -25.67
N ASN A 134 29.58 5.30 -25.92
CA ASN A 134 30.70 5.73 -25.06
C ASN A 134 30.43 7.08 -24.37
N LYS A 135 29.37 7.79 -24.78
CA LYS A 135 28.95 9.08 -24.25
C LYS A 135 27.43 9.20 -24.25
N ILE A 136 26.88 10.02 -23.36
CA ILE A 136 25.44 10.19 -23.25
C ILE A 136 24.80 10.72 -24.53
N SER A 137 25.50 11.52 -25.35
CA SER A 137 25.00 12.03 -26.62
C SER A 137 24.75 10.94 -27.69
N ASP A 138 25.33 9.73 -27.52
CA ASP A 138 25.07 8.60 -28.40
C ASP A 138 23.65 8.04 -28.28
N PHE A 139 22.95 8.42 -27.19
CA PHE A 139 21.54 8.08 -26.95
C PHE A 139 20.55 9.07 -27.58
N LYS A 140 20.99 9.93 -28.50
CA LYS A 140 20.07 10.79 -29.25
C LYS A 140 19.00 9.96 -29.97
N GLY A 141 17.72 10.32 -29.79
CA GLY A 141 16.57 9.59 -30.33
C GLY A 141 16.27 8.29 -29.62
N ALA A 142 16.96 7.96 -28.52
CA ALA A 142 16.62 6.81 -27.69
C ALA A 142 15.42 7.10 -26.78
N LYS A 143 14.56 6.12 -26.59
CA LYS A 143 13.44 6.16 -25.64
C LYS A 143 13.96 5.82 -24.26
N ILE A 144 14.21 6.83 -23.42
CA ILE A 144 14.79 6.66 -22.09
C ILE A 144 13.79 7.06 -21.01
N THR A 145 13.73 6.28 -19.93
CA THR A 145 12.96 6.59 -18.72
C THR A 145 13.82 6.49 -17.46
N GLY A 146 13.23 6.88 -16.34
CA GLY A 146 13.80 6.76 -14.99
C GLY A 146 12.66 6.62 -13.99
N GLN A 147 12.99 6.32 -12.73
CA GLN A 147 11.99 6.20 -11.69
C GLN A 147 11.41 7.57 -11.33
N LEU A 148 10.10 7.61 -11.11
CA LEU A 148 9.35 8.80 -10.68
C LEU A 148 9.90 9.33 -9.34
N ASN A 149 9.93 10.65 -9.18
CA ASN A 149 10.43 11.33 -7.98
C ASN A 149 11.87 10.95 -7.61
N THR A 150 12.70 10.67 -8.63
CA THR A 150 14.12 10.40 -8.44
C THR A 150 14.99 11.23 -9.36
N PHE A 151 16.25 11.37 -8.95
CA PHE A 151 17.30 12.00 -9.73
C PHE A 151 17.54 11.28 -11.07
N HIS A 152 17.33 9.97 -11.14
CA HIS A 152 17.42 9.19 -12.38
C HIS A 152 16.55 9.72 -13.51
N TYR A 153 15.37 10.26 -13.19
CA TYR A 153 14.48 10.80 -14.20
C TYR A 153 14.91 12.19 -14.67
N THR A 154 15.45 13.02 -13.78
CA THR A 154 15.84 14.40 -14.11
C THR A 154 17.12 14.46 -14.95
N VAL A 155 18.09 13.58 -14.72
CA VAL A 155 19.36 13.57 -15.49
C VAL A 155 19.18 13.21 -16.96
N ILE A 156 18.03 12.61 -17.34
CA ILE A 156 17.72 12.30 -18.75
C ILE A 156 17.76 13.56 -19.62
N ASP A 157 17.41 14.72 -19.05
CA ASP A 157 17.40 16.02 -19.76
C ASP A 157 18.80 16.46 -20.19
N GLN A 158 19.86 15.82 -19.72
CA GLN A 158 21.23 16.04 -20.20
C GLN A 158 21.55 15.33 -21.54
N ILE A 159 20.71 14.43 -22.00
CA ILE A 159 20.88 13.71 -23.27
C ILE A 159 20.21 14.52 -24.37
N ASP A 160 21.01 15.18 -25.18
CA ASP A 160 20.49 16.02 -26.26
C ASP A 160 19.71 15.20 -27.31
N GLY A 161 18.44 15.60 -27.56
CA GLY A 161 17.57 14.95 -28.53
C GLY A 161 17.09 13.55 -28.13
N VAL A 162 17.09 13.20 -26.84
CA VAL A 162 16.48 11.98 -26.31
C VAL A 162 14.96 12.00 -26.42
N GLU A 163 14.34 10.86 -26.64
CA GLU A 163 12.88 10.68 -26.48
C GLU A 163 12.57 10.29 -25.03
N LYS A 164 12.53 11.29 -24.12
CA LYS A 164 12.22 11.08 -22.71
C LYS A 164 10.81 10.51 -22.57
N GLN A 165 10.72 9.31 -22.01
CA GLN A 165 9.45 8.63 -21.76
C GLN A 165 8.87 9.01 -20.38
N THR A 166 7.60 8.71 -20.16
CA THR A 166 6.94 8.92 -18.87
C THR A 166 7.72 8.19 -17.76
N ALA A 167 7.91 8.86 -16.62
CA ALA A 167 8.57 8.27 -15.46
C ALA A 167 7.85 7.00 -14.99
N SER A 168 8.62 6.03 -14.55
CA SER A 168 8.12 4.74 -14.06
C SER A 168 8.02 4.74 -12.54
N GLU A 169 7.05 4.02 -11.99
CA GLU A 169 6.84 3.91 -10.55
C GLU A 169 8.01 3.22 -9.82
N ASN A 170 8.62 2.21 -10.46
CA ASN A 170 9.71 1.43 -9.87
C ASN A 170 10.62 0.80 -10.95
N PHE A 171 11.77 0.28 -10.51
CA PHE A 171 12.77 -0.34 -11.40
C PHE A 171 12.26 -1.60 -12.10
N ALA A 172 11.43 -2.40 -11.45
CA ALA A 172 10.89 -3.62 -12.05
C ALA A 172 9.99 -3.29 -13.25
N ASN A 173 9.18 -2.22 -13.18
CA ASN A 173 8.38 -1.74 -14.32
C ASN A 173 9.25 -1.27 -15.48
N MET A 174 10.38 -0.60 -15.20
CA MET A 174 11.33 -0.16 -16.24
C MET A 174 11.97 -1.35 -16.95
N LEU A 175 12.36 -2.39 -16.20
CA LEU A 175 12.94 -3.60 -16.77
C LEU A 175 11.92 -4.34 -17.66
N VAL A 176 10.65 -4.42 -17.26
CA VAL A 176 9.57 -4.96 -18.11
C VAL A 176 9.38 -4.12 -19.37
N ALA A 177 9.39 -2.80 -19.27
CA ALA A 177 9.28 -1.91 -20.42
C ALA A 177 10.45 -2.07 -21.39
N LEU A 178 11.66 -2.24 -20.88
CA LEU A 178 12.87 -2.52 -21.66
C LEU A 178 12.75 -3.86 -22.39
N LYS A 179 12.43 -4.94 -21.68
CA LYS A 179 12.29 -6.29 -22.26
C LYS A 179 11.17 -6.37 -23.31
N SER A 180 10.11 -5.57 -23.16
CA SER A 180 9.00 -5.48 -24.12
C SER A 180 9.22 -4.48 -25.25
N ASN A 181 10.41 -3.90 -25.40
CA ASN A 181 10.79 -2.89 -26.40
C ASN A 181 9.91 -1.62 -26.39
N LYS A 182 9.33 -1.28 -25.25
CA LYS A 182 8.62 0.00 -25.07
C LYS A 182 9.57 1.16 -24.83
N ILE A 183 10.74 0.87 -24.26
CA ILE A 183 11.87 1.80 -24.06
C ILE A 183 13.14 1.18 -24.60
N ASP A 184 14.13 2.01 -24.92
CA ASP A 184 15.46 1.59 -25.35
C ASP A 184 16.44 1.47 -24.18
N GLY A 185 16.15 2.17 -23.06
CA GLY A 185 16.95 2.10 -21.84
C GLY A 185 16.31 2.84 -20.67
N TYR A 186 16.90 2.66 -19.50
CA TYR A 186 16.55 3.42 -18.30
C TYR A 186 17.77 3.76 -17.46
N ILE A 187 17.71 4.88 -16.74
CA ILE A 187 18.78 5.31 -15.83
C ILE A 187 18.73 4.50 -14.53
N SER A 188 19.89 4.06 -14.08
CA SER A 188 20.06 3.27 -12.85
C SER A 188 21.41 3.54 -12.21
N GLU A 189 21.54 3.21 -10.91
CA GLU A 189 22.85 3.04 -10.29
C GLU A 189 23.51 1.74 -10.73
N LYS A 190 24.84 1.76 -10.76
CA LYS A 190 25.65 0.60 -11.18
C LYS A 190 25.34 -0.70 -10.43
N PRO A 191 25.14 -0.75 -9.08
CA PRO A 191 24.77 -1.99 -8.39
C PRO A 191 23.46 -2.59 -8.87
N SER A 192 22.43 -1.75 -9.08
CA SER A 192 21.13 -2.20 -9.58
C SER A 192 21.21 -2.66 -11.03
N ALA A 193 22.03 -2.01 -11.84
CA ALA A 193 22.30 -2.47 -13.21
C ALA A 193 23.01 -3.82 -13.23
N LEU A 194 24.03 -4.03 -12.38
CA LEU A 194 24.67 -5.33 -12.19
C LEU A 194 23.70 -6.42 -11.75
N SER A 195 22.80 -6.08 -10.84
CA SER A 195 21.71 -6.96 -10.38
C SER A 195 20.77 -7.32 -11.54
N ALA A 196 20.36 -6.32 -12.33
CA ALA A 196 19.50 -6.54 -13.50
C ALA A 196 20.15 -7.48 -14.52
N VAL A 197 21.44 -7.30 -14.83
CA VAL A 197 22.22 -8.16 -15.73
C VAL A 197 22.38 -9.57 -15.17
N TYR A 198 22.66 -9.68 -13.86
CA TYR A 198 22.81 -10.98 -13.21
C TYR A 198 21.53 -11.82 -13.31
N SER A 199 20.38 -11.16 -13.17
CA SER A 199 19.06 -11.83 -13.21
C SER A 199 18.45 -11.92 -14.62
N ASN A 200 19.00 -11.23 -15.62
CA ASN A 200 18.44 -11.15 -16.97
C ASN A 200 19.57 -11.16 -18.01
N PRO A 201 19.96 -12.32 -18.56
CA PRO A 201 21.06 -12.44 -19.51
C PRO A 201 20.90 -11.68 -20.83
N ASP A 202 19.65 -11.29 -21.17
CA ASP A 202 19.31 -10.46 -22.33
C ASP A 202 19.46 -8.96 -22.09
N VAL A 203 19.85 -8.56 -20.87
CA VAL A 203 20.07 -7.17 -20.45
C VAL A 203 21.55 -6.89 -20.26
N SER A 204 21.96 -5.66 -20.48
CA SER A 204 23.29 -5.12 -20.23
C SER A 204 23.19 -3.66 -19.79
N PHE A 205 24.30 -2.99 -19.56
CA PHE A 205 24.29 -1.57 -19.26
C PHE A 205 25.52 -0.89 -19.88
N VAL A 206 25.40 0.43 -20.08
CA VAL A 206 26.46 1.29 -20.61
C VAL A 206 26.98 2.16 -19.48
N GLU A 207 28.29 2.09 -19.24
CA GLU A 207 29.04 2.96 -18.33
C GLU A 207 29.73 4.08 -19.11
N PHE A 208 29.88 5.22 -18.48
CA PHE A 208 30.51 6.38 -19.07
C PHE A 208 31.79 6.73 -18.32
N ASN A 209 32.89 6.81 -19.04
CA ASN A 209 34.17 7.23 -18.48
C ASN A 209 34.33 8.76 -18.59
N ASN A 210 34.95 9.37 -17.58
CA ASN A 210 35.39 10.75 -17.45
C ASN A 210 34.85 11.75 -18.49
N ASN A 211 34.01 12.70 -18.08
CA ASN A 211 33.44 13.80 -18.88
C ASN A 211 32.42 13.41 -19.97
N ASN A 212 32.23 12.14 -20.27
CA ASN A 212 31.30 11.64 -21.31
C ASN A 212 29.94 11.22 -20.73
N GLY A 213 29.85 11.12 -19.41
CA GLY A 213 28.65 10.71 -18.66
C GLY A 213 27.77 11.88 -18.19
N PHE A 214 26.86 11.56 -17.33
CA PHE A 214 26.01 12.54 -16.67
C PHE A 214 26.82 13.45 -15.74
N LYS A 215 26.42 14.72 -15.67
CA LYS A 215 26.95 15.69 -14.71
C LYS A 215 26.07 15.71 -13.48
N TYR A 216 26.64 15.45 -12.31
CA TYR A 216 25.93 15.44 -11.03
C TYR A 216 26.91 15.72 -9.88
N ASP A 217 26.39 16.21 -8.76
CA ASP A 217 27.15 16.25 -7.51
C ASP A 217 27.24 14.82 -6.94
N ARG A 218 28.35 14.46 -6.28
CA ARG A 218 28.51 13.14 -5.67
C ARG A 218 27.41 12.80 -4.67
N ASP A 219 26.90 13.79 -3.95
CA ASP A 219 25.78 13.62 -3.01
C ASP A 219 24.47 13.21 -3.69
N ASP A 220 24.29 13.51 -4.98
CA ASP A 220 23.08 13.12 -5.72
C ASP A 220 23.04 11.64 -6.09
N VAL A 221 24.18 10.95 -6.07
CA VAL A 221 24.30 9.52 -6.43
C VAL A 221 24.76 8.64 -5.26
N ASN A 222 25.37 9.24 -4.24
CA ASN A 222 25.81 8.52 -3.06
C ASN A 222 24.59 8.13 -2.19
N ILE A 223 24.57 6.87 -1.80
CA ILE A 223 23.46 6.27 -1.06
C ILE A 223 23.68 6.47 0.42
N ALA A 224 22.72 7.10 1.10
CA ALA A 224 22.79 7.44 2.53
C ALA A 224 21.51 7.06 3.28
N ILE A 225 21.60 6.97 4.60
CA ILE A 225 20.47 6.66 5.47
C ILE A 225 19.72 7.94 5.77
N GLY A 226 18.41 7.95 5.47
CA GLY A 226 17.52 9.07 5.77
C GLY A 226 16.93 8.98 7.18
N LEU A 227 16.79 10.14 7.84
CA LEU A 227 16.21 10.28 9.17
C LEU A 227 15.25 11.48 9.21
N LYS A 228 14.37 11.49 10.21
CA LYS A 228 13.53 12.66 10.49
C LYS A 228 14.39 13.87 10.75
N LYS A 229 14.03 14.99 10.13
CA LYS A 229 14.80 16.24 10.25
C LYS A 229 14.87 16.73 11.70
N GLY A 230 16.08 17.09 12.14
CA GLY A 230 16.33 17.57 13.50
C GLY A 230 16.50 16.48 14.55
N ASN A 231 16.52 15.19 14.18
CA ASN A 231 16.82 14.09 15.10
C ASN A 231 18.34 13.83 15.16
N ASP A 232 19.08 14.80 15.72
CA ASP A 232 20.55 14.81 15.76
C ASP A 232 21.12 13.68 16.65
N GLU A 233 20.38 13.29 17.70
CA GLU A 233 20.80 12.21 18.61
C GLU A 233 20.84 10.87 17.86
N LEU A 234 19.72 10.45 17.27
CA LEU A 234 19.65 9.20 16.49
C LEU A 234 20.62 9.25 15.31
N ARG A 235 20.73 10.41 14.63
CA ARG A 235 21.67 10.57 13.52
C ARG A 235 23.12 10.31 13.98
N SER A 236 23.54 10.88 15.11
CA SER A 236 24.87 10.68 15.64
C SER A 236 25.16 9.20 16.04
N GLU A 237 24.15 8.52 16.59
CA GLU A 237 24.25 7.10 16.94
C GLU A 237 24.38 6.22 15.69
N VAL A 238 23.54 6.47 14.68
CA VAL A 238 23.55 5.73 13.40
C VAL A 238 24.87 6.01 12.65
N GLU A 239 25.35 7.25 12.66
CA GLU A 239 26.65 7.63 12.06
C GLU A 239 27.82 6.86 12.69
N LYS A 240 27.86 6.77 14.04
CA LYS A 240 28.87 5.97 14.75
C LYS A 240 28.79 4.49 14.42
N ALA A 241 27.56 3.95 14.37
CA ALA A 241 27.33 2.55 14.00
C ALA A 241 27.80 2.28 12.57
N LEU A 242 27.44 3.15 11.62
CA LEU A 242 27.84 3.07 10.23
C LEU A 242 29.36 3.20 10.04
N GLY A 243 30.01 4.14 10.73
CA GLY A 243 31.46 4.36 10.70
C GLY A 243 32.26 3.15 11.22
N SER A 244 31.63 2.24 11.99
CA SER A 244 32.27 1.00 12.45
C SER A 244 32.25 -0.14 11.41
N ILE A 245 31.55 0.03 10.29
CA ILE A 245 31.49 -0.94 9.17
C ILE A 245 32.55 -0.50 8.14
N SER A 246 33.58 -1.30 7.93
CA SER A 246 34.66 -0.94 7.01
C SER A 246 34.17 -0.89 5.55
N LYS A 247 34.91 -0.21 4.69
CA LYS A 247 34.59 -0.15 3.26
C LYS A 247 34.62 -1.53 2.63
N GLU A 248 35.62 -2.34 2.99
CA GLU A 248 35.77 -3.72 2.50
C GLU A 248 34.58 -4.60 2.91
N GLU A 249 34.08 -4.42 4.15
CA GLU A 249 32.89 -5.13 4.62
C GLU A 249 31.64 -4.71 3.84
N ARG A 250 31.47 -3.42 3.57
CA ARG A 250 30.33 -2.92 2.75
C ARG A 250 30.37 -3.45 1.33
N GLU A 251 31.56 -3.46 0.68
CA GLU A 251 31.75 -4.01 -0.68
C GLU A 251 31.48 -5.52 -0.71
N LYS A 252 31.91 -6.25 0.32
CA LYS A 252 31.62 -7.68 0.48
C LYS A 252 30.11 -7.92 0.61
N LEU A 253 29.42 -7.19 1.48
CA LEU A 253 27.96 -7.30 1.64
C LEU A 253 27.20 -7.01 0.34
N MET A 254 27.61 -5.99 -0.41
CA MET A 254 27.02 -5.70 -1.73
C MET A 254 27.25 -6.85 -2.72
N SER A 255 28.47 -7.39 -2.77
CA SER A 255 28.77 -8.53 -3.65
C SER A 255 27.95 -9.78 -3.28
N GLU A 256 27.77 -10.04 -1.98
CA GLU A 256 26.93 -11.13 -1.49
C GLU A 256 25.46 -10.88 -1.80
N ALA A 257 24.96 -9.66 -1.67
CA ALA A 257 23.61 -9.29 -2.03
C ALA A 257 23.32 -9.55 -3.51
N ILE A 258 24.23 -9.16 -4.41
CA ILE A 258 24.09 -9.44 -5.86
C ILE A 258 24.02 -10.95 -6.14
N LYS A 259 24.79 -11.77 -5.43
CA LYS A 259 24.80 -13.24 -5.62
C LYS A 259 23.57 -13.94 -5.01
N ASN A 260 23.09 -13.44 -3.89
CA ASN A 260 22.02 -14.06 -3.09
C ASN A 260 20.61 -13.57 -3.48
N GLN A 261 20.51 -12.58 -4.38
CA GLN A 261 19.22 -12.11 -4.84
C GLN A 261 18.43 -13.23 -5.53
N PRO A 262 17.10 -13.22 -5.46
CA PRO A 262 16.27 -14.15 -6.20
C PRO A 262 16.57 -14.00 -7.70
N SER A 263 17.33 -14.92 -8.27
CA SER A 263 17.70 -14.87 -9.70
C SER A 263 16.48 -15.23 -10.55
N GLY A 264 16.25 -14.44 -11.60
CA GLY A 264 15.20 -14.74 -12.57
C GLY A 264 15.51 -15.95 -13.46
N GLU A 265 16.77 -16.43 -13.49
CA GLU A 265 17.20 -17.54 -14.35
C GLU A 265 18.22 -18.44 -13.61
N SER A 266 17.70 -19.54 -13.04
CA SER A 266 18.47 -20.76 -12.75
C SER A 266 18.23 -21.76 -13.89
N GLU A 267 18.98 -22.88 -13.97
CA GLU A 267 18.71 -23.97 -14.93
C GLU A 267 17.25 -24.48 -14.89
N ASP A 268 16.57 -24.28 -13.75
CA ASP A 268 15.16 -24.61 -13.52
C ASP A 268 14.18 -23.47 -13.84
N THR A 269 14.64 -22.34 -14.41
CA THR A 269 13.76 -21.18 -14.70
C THR A 269 12.76 -21.53 -15.81
N PRO A 270 11.45 -21.29 -15.61
CA PRO A 270 10.44 -21.61 -16.61
C PRO A 270 10.70 -20.85 -17.93
N GLN A 271 10.75 -21.57 -19.05
CA GLN A 271 11.02 -21.01 -20.38
C GLN A 271 9.75 -20.60 -21.14
N SER A 272 8.56 -20.96 -20.65
CA SER A 272 7.30 -20.64 -21.31
C SER A 272 6.32 -19.95 -20.36
N PHE A 273 5.35 -19.22 -20.93
CA PHE A 273 4.29 -18.58 -20.20
C PHE A 273 3.55 -19.52 -19.25
N THR A 274 3.15 -20.69 -19.77
CA THR A 274 2.42 -21.70 -18.97
C THR A 274 3.27 -22.31 -17.87
N ALA A 275 4.56 -22.50 -18.13
CA ALA A 275 5.51 -22.97 -17.12
C ALA A 275 5.68 -21.93 -16.00
N TRP A 276 5.71 -20.62 -16.33
CA TRP A 276 5.73 -19.54 -15.34
C TRP A 276 4.47 -19.49 -14.49
N ILE A 277 3.27 -19.61 -15.08
CA ILE A 277 2.01 -19.68 -14.33
C ILE A 277 2.06 -20.86 -13.34
N LYS A 278 2.48 -22.04 -13.80
CA LYS A 278 2.61 -23.22 -12.95
C LYS A 278 3.61 -22.98 -11.82
N PHE A 279 4.79 -22.45 -12.12
CA PHE A 279 5.83 -22.12 -11.13
C PHE A 279 5.31 -21.17 -10.06
N LEU A 280 4.68 -20.05 -10.47
CA LEU A 280 4.15 -19.04 -9.56
C LEU A 280 3.05 -19.62 -8.65
N ILE A 281 2.12 -20.39 -9.21
CA ILE A 281 1.07 -21.04 -8.41
C ILE A 281 1.70 -22.04 -7.45
N THR A 282 2.62 -22.89 -7.89
CA THR A 282 3.21 -23.93 -7.04
C THR A 282 4.02 -23.36 -5.88
N ASN A 283 4.81 -22.30 -6.12
CA ASN A 283 5.71 -21.76 -5.12
C ASN A 283 5.08 -20.67 -4.24
N TYR A 284 4.08 -19.94 -4.75
CA TYR A 284 3.50 -18.77 -4.06
C TYR A 284 2.01 -18.91 -3.69
N TRP A 285 1.41 -20.12 -3.83
CA TRP A 285 -0.01 -20.31 -3.52
C TRP A 285 -0.37 -19.95 -2.07
N LYS A 286 0.56 -20.17 -1.12
CA LYS A 286 0.35 -19.81 0.29
C LYS A 286 0.30 -18.31 0.48
N ASP A 287 1.15 -17.58 -0.25
CA ASP A 287 1.21 -16.12 -0.17
C ASP A 287 -0.04 -15.50 -0.81
N PHE A 288 -0.45 -16.00 -1.99
CA PHE A 288 -1.73 -15.61 -2.60
C PHE A 288 -2.93 -15.93 -1.70
N LEU A 289 -2.95 -17.10 -1.06
CA LEU A 289 -4.02 -17.47 -0.14
C LEU A 289 -4.04 -16.53 1.08
N LYS A 290 -2.89 -16.27 1.69
CA LYS A 290 -2.78 -15.37 2.84
C LYS A 290 -3.21 -13.95 2.47
N GLY A 291 -2.74 -13.42 1.33
CA GLY A 291 -3.19 -12.13 0.81
C GLY A 291 -4.69 -12.09 0.58
N THR A 292 -5.26 -13.13 -0.03
CA THR A 292 -6.71 -13.27 -0.25
C THR A 292 -7.50 -13.29 1.07
N LEU A 293 -7.04 -14.04 2.07
CA LEU A 293 -7.68 -14.08 3.38
C LEU A 293 -7.63 -12.71 4.09
N THR A 294 -6.53 -11.97 3.94
CA THR A 294 -6.42 -10.59 4.45
C THR A 294 -7.42 -9.67 3.75
N THR A 295 -7.53 -9.75 2.42
CA THR A 295 -8.53 -9.01 1.63
C THR A 295 -9.95 -9.29 2.12
N ILE A 296 -10.30 -10.57 2.29
CA ILE A 296 -11.63 -10.99 2.81
C ILE A 296 -11.86 -10.45 4.24
N TYR A 297 -10.86 -10.58 5.10
CA TYR A 297 -10.95 -10.09 6.49
C TYR A 297 -11.21 -8.59 6.55
N LEU A 298 -10.43 -7.78 5.82
CA LEU A 298 -10.59 -6.33 5.74
C LEU A 298 -11.98 -5.95 5.22
N SER A 299 -12.41 -6.60 4.15
CA SER A 299 -13.71 -6.33 3.51
C SER A 299 -14.88 -6.73 4.41
N LEU A 300 -14.82 -7.90 5.04
CA LEU A 300 -15.88 -8.40 5.93
C LEU A 300 -16.00 -7.52 7.19
N PHE A 301 -14.87 -7.26 7.83
CA PHE A 301 -14.83 -6.41 9.03
C PHE A 301 -15.30 -4.99 8.71
N GLY A 302 -14.75 -4.39 7.63
CA GLY A 302 -15.12 -3.05 7.20
C GLY A 302 -16.60 -2.92 6.84
N THR A 303 -17.16 -3.92 6.15
CA THR A 303 -18.59 -3.94 5.83
C THR A 303 -19.46 -4.12 7.08
N PHE A 304 -19.06 -5.00 7.99
CA PHE A 304 -19.82 -5.21 9.23
C PHE A 304 -19.84 -3.97 10.13
N VAL A 305 -18.67 -3.38 10.38
CA VAL A 305 -18.57 -2.16 11.20
C VAL A 305 -19.21 -0.98 10.46
N GLY A 306 -18.98 -0.87 9.15
CA GLY A 306 -19.63 0.12 8.28
C GLY A 306 -21.16 0.00 8.31
N PHE A 307 -21.71 -1.23 8.34
CA PHE A 307 -23.14 -1.44 8.50
C PHE A 307 -23.67 -0.90 9.84
N VAL A 308 -22.95 -1.16 10.93
CA VAL A 308 -23.33 -0.64 12.25
C VAL A 308 -23.31 0.90 12.26
N ILE A 309 -22.24 1.50 11.71
CA ILE A 309 -22.11 2.96 11.57
C ILE A 309 -23.27 3.50 10.72
N GLY A 310 -23.48 2.94 9.54
CA GLY A 310 -24.50 3.37 8.59
C GLY A 310 -25.93 3.25 9.17
N LEU A 311 -26.20 2.18 9.90
CA LEU A 311 -27.49 2.00 10.60
C LEU A 311 -27.71 3.09 11.65
N ILE A 312 -26.71 3.34 12.50
CA ILE A 312 -26.82 4.38 13.55
C ILE A 312 -27.02 5.76 12.92
N LEU A 313 -26.21 6.11 11.92
CA LEU A 313 -26.28 7.43 11.28
C LEU A 313 -27.60 7.62 10.50
N SER A 314 -28.10 6.58 9.83
CA SER A 314 -29.38 6.66 9.14
C SER A 314 -30.57 6.84 10.09
N LEU A 315 -30.51 6.22 11.26
CA LEU A 315 -31.54 6.40 12.32
C LEU A 315 -31.53 7.81 12.93
N ILE A 316 -30.32 8.39 13.10
CA ILE A 316 -30.21 9.79 13.58
C ILE A 316 -30.82 10.76 12.56
N ARG A 317 -30.70 10.45 11.26
CA ARG A 317 -31.25 11.27 10.15
C ARG A 317 -32.73 11.04 9.86
N ASP A 318 -33.44 10.23 10.63
CA ASP A 318 -34.89 10.02 10.45
C ASP A 318 -35.68 11.19 11.03
N GLU A 319 -36.25 12.01 10.16
CA GLU A 319 -37.04 13.20 10.51
C GLU A 319 -38.27 12.89 11.37
N ARG A 320 -38.80 11.65 11.31
CA ARG A 320 -39.93 11.19 12.14
C ARG A 320 -39.62 11.12 13.62
N ASN A 321 -38.32 11.12 14.00
CA ASN A 321 -37.86 11.12 15.39
C ASN A 321 -37.86 12.53 16.02
N VAL A 322 -38.12 13.57 15.25
CA VAL A 322 -38.06 14.97 15.72
C VAL A 322 -39.32 15.35 16.45
N ASN A 323 -39.19 15.73 17.72
CA ASN A 323 -40.30 16.36 18.43
C ASN A 323 -40.55 17.75 17.86
N LYS A 324 -41.63 17.87 17.02
CA LYS A 324 -41.97 19.09 16.29
C LYS A 324 -42.35 20.25 17.22
N ASN A 325 -42.66 19.98 18.48
CA ASN A 325 -43.05 21.00 19.48
C ASN A 325 -41.82 21.51 20.29
N SER A 326 -40.67 20.90 20.17
CA SER A 326 -39.43 21.30 20.87
C SER A 326 -38.41 21.98 19.92
N PHE A 327 -38.13 23.23 20.20
CA PHE A 327 -37.09 24.00 19.44
C PHE A 327 -35.75 23.35 19.57
N SER A 328 -35.30 22.94 20.76
CA SER A 328 -34.03 22.27 20.99
C SER A 328 -33.92 20.95 20.25
N SER A 329 -34.97 20.16 20.15
CA SER A 329 -35.00 18.91 19.38
C SER A 329 -34.75 19.15 17.89
N LYS A 330 -35.35 20.20 17.30
CA LYS A 330 -35.16 20.59 15.90
C LYS A 330 -33.71 21.06 15.64
N VAL A 331 -33.18 21.89 16.54
CA VAL A 331 -31.81 22.41 16.41
C VAL A 331 -30.80 21.28 16.47
N ILE A 332 -30.89 20.37 17.45
CA ILE A 332 -30.00 19.20 17.56
C ILE A 332 -30.12 18.31 16.33
N PHE A 333 -31.30 18.02 15.85
CA PHE A 333 -31.50 17.22 14.64
C PHE A 333 -30.83 17.86 13.44
N ASN A 334 -31.05 19.17 13.21
CA ASN A 334 -30.45 19.88 12.08
C ASN A 334 -28.93 19.88 12.14
N ILE A 335 -28.34 20.08 13.32
CA ILE A 335 -26.89 20.02 13.51
C ILE A 335 -26.37 18.60 13.21
N CYS A 336 -26.99 17.56 13.80
CA CYS A 336 -26.59 16.18 13.54
C CYS A 336 -26.73 15.80 12.05
N ASN A 337 -27.85 16.16 11.43
CA ASN A 337 -28.10 15.90 10.01
C ASN A 337 -27.07 16.62 9.12
N TYR A 338 -26.73 17.87 9.45
CA TYR A 338 -25.70 18.65 8.72
C TYR A 338 -24.32 17.98 8.83
N LEU A 339 -23.89 17.61 10.04
CA LEU A 339 -22.60 16.95 10.27
C LEU A 339 -22.52 15.59 9.56
N ILE A 340 -23.58 14.79 9.64
CA ILE A 340 -23.64 13.50 8.94
C ILE A 340 -23.63 13.71 7.42
N SER A 341 -24.32 14.74 6.92
CA SER A 341 -24.30 15.10 5.50
C SER A 341 -22.91 15.47 5.03
N ILE A 342 -22.16 16.26 5.79
CA ILE A 342 -20.77 16.61 5.51
C ILE A 342 -19.92 15.34 5.44
N TYR A 343 -19.99 14.49 6.47
CA TYR A 343 -19.28 13.22 6.51
C TYR A 343 -19.54 12.36 5.27
N VAL A 344 -20.82 12.11 4.97
CA VAL A 344 -21.22 11.29 3.82
C VAL A 344 -20.76 11.91 2.51
N THR A 345 -20.87 13.23 2.35
CA THR A 345 -20.48 13.94 1.12
C THR A 345 -18.96 13.88 0.90
N ILE A 346 -18.17 14.14 1.95
CA ILE A 346 -16.70 14.10 1.86
C ILE A 346 -16.22 12.68 1.54
N ILE A 347 -16.69 11.71 2.32
CA ILE A 347 -16.20 10.33 2.17
C ILE A 347 -16.59 9.73 0.82
N ARG A 348 -17.81 9.97 0.34
CA ARG A 348 -18.24 9.48 -0.98
C ARG A 348 -17.71 10.31 -2.15
N GLY A 349 -17.28 11.53 -1.89
CA GLY A 349 -16.74 12.46 -2.89
C GLY A 349 -15.23 12.38 -3.07
N THR A 350 -14.51 11.58 -2.26
CA THR A 350 -13.06 11.45 -2.32
C THR A 350 -12.61 9.99 -2.48
N PRO A 351 -11.50 9.71 -3.21
CA PRO A 351 -10.99 8.35 -3.35
C PRO A 351 -10.52 7.75 -2.02
N MET A 352 -10.78 6.47 -1.79
CA MET A 352 -10.37 5.78 -0.56
C MET A 352 -8.84 5.79 -0.35
N ILE A 353 -8.04 5.76 -1.40
CA ILE A 353 -6.57 5.86 -1.31
C ILE A 353 -6.14 7.19 -0.68
N VAL A 354 -6.77 8.30 -1.06
CA VAL A 354 -6.47 9.63 -0.50
C VAL A 354 -6.85 9.68 0.99
N GLN A 355 -8.03 9.11 1.34
CA GLN A 355 -8.47 8.98 2.73
C GLN A 355 -7.50 8.15 3.56
N ALA A 356 -6.97 7.06 2.99
CA ALA A 356 -6.01 6.19 3.65
C ALA A 356 -4.70 6.93 3.97
N ILE A 357 -4.15 7.64 3.01
CA ILE A 357 -2.91 8.42 3.17
C ILE A 357 -3.11 9.53 4.23
N ILE A 358 -4.18 10.33 4.12
CA ILE A 358 -4.47 11.41 5.07
C ILE A 358 -4.66 10.85 6.48
N PHE A 359 -5.42 9.78 6.65
CA PHE A 359 -5.65 9.21 7.96
C PHE A 359 -4.39 8.57 8.55
N TYR A 360 -3.69 7.75 7.78
CA TYR A 360 -2.55 6.99 8.29
C TYR A 360 -1.36 7.87 8.66
N TYR A 361 -0.96 8.76 7.77
CA TYR A 361 0.19 9.66 7.97
C TYR A 361 -0.24 10.96 8.67
N GLY A 362 -1.30 11.61 8.21
CA GLY A 362 -1.73 12.90 8.74
C GLY A 362 -2.21 12.84 10.19
N PHE A 363 -2.97 11.80 10.57
CA PHE A 363 -3.40 11.63 11.96
C PHE A 363 -2.21 11.46 12.91
N SER A 364 -1.24 10.63 12.53
CA SER A 364 -0.02 10.44 13.33
C SER A 364 0.80 11.72 13.45
N GLN A 365 0.94 12.47 12.35
CA GLN A 365 1.67 13.75 12.34
C GLN A 365 1.02 14.81 13.23
N ILE A 366 -0.32 14.89 13.26
CA ILE A 366 -1.04 15.90 14.03
C ILE A 366 -1.12 15.52 15.52
N THR A 367 -1.32 14.26 15.84
CA THR A 367 -1.63 13.80 17.21
C THR A 367 -0.43 13.20 17.94
N GLY A 368 0.64 12.83 17.22
CA GLY A 368 1.75 12.04 17.76
C GLY A 368 1.39 10.56 18.04
N ILE A 369 0.13 10.14 17.75
CA ILE A 369 -0.32 8.77 18.03
C ILE A 369 -0.07 7.89 16.81
N ASN A 370 0.75 6.85 16.97
CA ASN A 370 1.07 5.93 15.92
C ASN A 370 0.11 4.73 15.89
N ILE A 371 -0.81 4.71 14.92
CA ILE A 371 -1.74 3.60 14.70
C ILE A 371 -1.11 2.61 13.70
N PRO A 372 -1.07 1.28 14.01
CA PRO A 372 -0.58 0.28 13.06
C PRO A 372 -1.36 0.28 11.74
N ALA A 373 -0.67 -0.04 10.62
CA ALA A 373 -1.25 0.00 9.28
C ALA A 373 -2.54 -0.84 9.16
N MET A 374 -2.55 -2.07 9.70
CA MET A 374 -3.72 -2.95 9.68
C MET A 374 -4.91 -2.35 10.45
N THR A 375 -4.68 -1.75 11.60
CA THR A 375 -5.72 -1.07 12.40
C THR A 375 -6.26 0.15 11.67
N SER A 376 -5.37 0.95 11.08
CA SER A 376 -5.74 2.09 10.24
C SER A 376 -6.61 1.66 9.06
N ALA A 377 -6.24 0.58 8.37
CA ALA A 377 -7.01 0.00 7.28
C ALA A 377 -8.42 -0.40 7.70
N LEU A 378 -8.56 -1.10 8.84
CA LEU A 378 -9.86 -1.49 9.38
C LEU A 378 -10.74 -0.26 9.68
N ILE A 379 -10.17 0.79 10.25
CA ILE A 379 -10.87 2.05 10.52
C ILE A 379 -11.30 2.70 9.19
N ILE A 380 -10.37 2.86 8.26
CA ILE A 380 -10.61 3.54 6.98
C ILE A 380 -11.72 2.84 6.19
N VAL A 381 -11.61 1.51 5.99
CA VAL A 381 -12.62 0.74 5.27
C VAL A 381 -13.98 0.83 5.98
N SER A 382 -14.01 0.75 7.32
CA SER A 382 -15.25 0.84 8.10
C SER A 382 -15.94 2.20 7.96
N PHE A 383 -15.17 3.30 8.01
CA PHE A 383 -15.72 4.65 7.84
C PHE A 383 -16.13 4.92 6.40
N ASN A 384 -15.32 4.48 5.43
CA ASN A 384 -15.67 4.61 4.03
C ASN A 384 -16.99 3.88 3.74
N THR A 385 -17.07 2.60 4.04
CA THR A 385 -18.27 1.78 3.86
C THR A 385 -19.47 2.31 4.65
N GLY A 386 -19.23 2.83 5.86
CA GLY A 386 -20.27 3.43 6.71
C GLY A 386 -21.00 4.60 6.03
N ALA A 387 -20.28 5.41 5.27
CA ALA A 387 -20.88 6.52 4.52
C ALA A 387 -21.81 6.03 3.40
N TYR A 388 -21.40 5.00 2.65
CA TYR A 388 -22.23 4.38 1.61
C TYR A 388 -23.47 3.71 2.22
N ILE A 389 -23.28 2.90 3.27
CA ILE A 389 -24.37 2.18 3.93
C ILE A 389 -25.35 3.14 4.60
N THR A 390 -24.92 4.30 5.11
CA THR A 390 -25.82 5.34 5.63
C THR A 390 -26.86 5.74 4.59
N GLU A 391 -26.46 5.97 3.34
CA GLU A 391 -27.41 6.32 2.28
C GLU A 391 -28.23 5.13 1.80
N ILE A 392 -27.67 3.93 1.75
CA ILE A 392 -28.38 2.69 1.41
C ILE A 392 -29.51 2.45 2.41
N ILE A 393 -29.23 2.46 3.71
CA ILE A 393 -30.25 2.23 4.74
C ILE A 393 -31.27 3.37 4.77
N ARG A 394 -30.83 4.63 4.62
CA ARG A 394 -31.74 5.77 4.51
C ARG A 394 -32.72 5.62 3.32
N GLY A 395 -32.22 5.16 2.19
CA GLY A 395 -33.06 4.82 1.02
C GLY A 395 -34.04 3.70 1.35
N GLY A 396 -33.58 2.64 2.02
CA GLY A 396 -34.43 1.54 2.48
C GLY A 396 -35.53 1.96 3.45
N ILE A 397 -35.22 2.83 4.41
CA ILE A 397 -36.24 3.38 5.34
C ILE A 397 -37.28 4.20 4.57
N LYS A 398 -36.87 4.98 3.57
CA LYS A 398 -37.77 5.78 2.74
C LYS A 398 -38.61 4.95 1.78
N SER A 399 -38.17 3.76 1.39
CA SER A 399 -38.93 2.86 0.51
C SER A 399 -40.09 2.15 1.20
N ILE A 400 -40.18 2.19 2.55
CA ILE A 400 -41.30 1.62 3.27
C ILE A 400 -42.48 2.56 3.19
N ASP A 401 -43.65 2.01 2.82
CA ASP A 401 -44.89 2.74 2.71
C ASP A 401 -45.22 3.50 4.01
N SER A 402 -45.53 4.80 3.89
CA SER A 402 -45.83 5.66 5.04
C SER A 402 -47.05 5.19 5.84
N GLY A 403 -47.97 4.49 5.19
CA GLY A 403 -49.14 3.88 5.84
C GLY A 403 -48.77 2.88 6.90
N GLN A 404 -47.64 2.17 6.77
CA GLN A 404 -47.14 1.27 7.82
C GLN A 404 -46.77 2.03 9.10
N TYR A 405 -46.21 3.21 8.95
CA TYR A 405 -45.84 4.05 10.08
C TYR A 405 -47.09 4.71 10.70
N GLU A 406 -48.02 5.20 9.88
CA GLU A 406 -49.27 5.83 10.30
C GLU A 406 -50.19 4.83 11.01
N ALA A 407 -50.29 3.59 10.51
CA ALA A 407 -51.04 2.51 11.18
C ALA A 407 -50.43 2.19 12.55
N GLY A 408 -49.12 2.16 12.68
CA GLY A 408 -48.47 2.01 13.98
C GLY A 408 -48.83 3.11 14.98
N LEU A 409 -48.89 4.38 14.51
CA LEU A 409 -49.31 5.51 15.34
C LEU A 409 -50.80 5.38 15.75
N ALA A 410 -51.67 4.98 14.84
CA ALA A 410 -53.09 4.76 15.12
C ALA A 410 -53.31 3.68 16.15
N LEU A 411 -52.43 2.68 16.23
CA LEU A 411 -52.43 1.64 17.27
C LEU A 411 -51.79 2.09 18.60
N GLY A 412 -51.42 3.36 18.73
CA GLY A 412 -50.79 3.91 19.96
C GLY A 412 -49.31 3.51 20.13
N MET A 413 -48.65 3.01 19.10
CA MET A 413 -47.23 2.65 19.21
C MET A 413 -46.35 3.90 19.27
N THR A 414 -45.29 3.85 20.07
CA THR A 414 -44.26 4.89 20.06
C THR A 414 -43.41 4.81 18.77
N HIS A 415 -42.82 5.93 18.37
CA HIS A 415 -41.88 5.98 17.22
C HIS A 415 -40.82 4.87 17.30
N PHE A 416 -40.20 4.69 18.46
CA PHE A 416 -39.18 3.66 18.67
C PHE A 416 -39.72 2.24 18.40
N ASN A 417 -40.95 1.94 18.86
CA ASN A 417 -41.56 0.64 18.63
C ASN A 417 -41.94 0.41 17.16
N ILE A 418 -42.43 1.45 16.47
CA ILE A 418 -42.75 1.40 15.04
C ILE A 418 -41.47 1.15 14.26
N MET A 419 -40.39 1.94 14.50
CA MET A 419 -39.13 1.75 13.86
C MET A 419 -38.55 0.35 14.09
N ARG A 420 -38.47 -0.08 15.33
CA ARG A 420 -37.86 -1.37 15.71
C ARG A 420 -38.63 -2.59 15.19
N LYS A 421 -39.97 -2.56 15.23
CA LYS A 421 -40.79 -3.73 14.97
C LYS A 421 -41.38 -3.77 13.55
N ILE A 422 -41.54 -2.63 12.90
CA ILE A 422 -42.23 -2.52 11.59
C ILE A 422 -41.25 -2.06 10.51
N VAL A 423 -40.67 -0.86 10.64
CA VAL A 423 -39.95 -0.20 9.56
C VAL A 423 -38.56 -0.81 9.37
N LEU A 424 -37.75 -0.90 10.43
CA LEU A 424 -36.36 -1.36 10.31
C LEU A 424 -36.19 -2.80 9.79
N PRO A 425 -36.98 -3.78 10.26
CA PRO A 425 -36.86 -5.14 9.74
C PRO A 425 -37.09 -5.21 8.22
N GLN A 426 -38.09 -4.46 7.75
CA GLN A 426 -38.40 -4.37 6.31
C GLN A 426 -37.31 -3.59 5.54
N ALA A 427 -36.88 -2.44 6.07
CA ALA A 427 -35.83 -1.62 5.46
C ALA A 427 -34.49 -2.38 5.34
N ILE A 428 -34.07 -3.09 6.41
CA ILE A 428 -32.85 -3.90 6.39
C ILE A 428 -32.98 -5.01 5.35
N LYS A 429 -34.12 -5.72 5.31
CA LYS A 429 -34.36 -6.77 4.31
C LYS A 429 -34.25 -6.22 2.88
N ASN A 430 -34.88 -5.08 2.60
CA ASN A 430 -34.83 -4.45 1.28
C ASN A 430 -33.44 -3.95 0.88
N THR A 431 -32.59 -3.62 1.86
CA THR A 431 -31.23 -3.09 1.60
C THR A 431 -30.14 -4.14 1.66
N LEU A 432 -30.44 -5.35 2.14
CA LEU A 432 -29.46 -6.43 2.29
C LEU A 432 -28.69 -6.76 0.99
N PRO A 433 -29.33 -6.81 -0.21
CA PRO A 433 -28.62 -6.98 -1.48
C PRO A 433 -27.59 -5.88 -1.74
N SER A 434 -27.95 -4.63 -1.45
CA SER A 434 -27.03 -3.49 -1.62
C SER A 434 -25.86 -3.55 -0.63
N VAL A 435 -26.09 -3.95 0.62
CA VAL A 435 -25.04 -4.16 1.62
C VAL A 435 -24.11 -5.30 1.22
N ALA A 436 -24.66 -6.40 0.68
CA ALA A 436 -23.86 -7.50 0.13
C ALA A 436 -23.01 -7.05 -1.07
N ASN A 437 -23.53 -6.15 -1.90
CA ASN A 437 -22.75 -5.56 -3.00
C ASN A 437 -21.62 -4.68 -2.47
N GLU A 438 -21.82 -3.89 -1.41
CA GLU A 438 -20.74 -3.11 -0.78
C GLU A 438 -19.59 -4.01 -0.27
N PHE A 439 -19.90 -5.19 0.28
CA PHE A 439 -18.89 -6.16 0.64
C PHE A 439 -18.06 -6.62 -0.57
N ILE A 440 -18.70 -6.91 -1.73
CA ILE A 440 -18.01 -7.30 -2.96
C ILE A 440 -17.17 -6.13 -3.53
N VAL A 441 -17.64 -4.90 -3.41
CA VAL A 441 -16.89 -3.69 -3.80
C VAL A 441 -15.66 -3.56 -2.92
N ASN A 442 -15.79 -3.69 -1.60
CA ASN A 442 -14.69 -3.62 -0.65
C ASN A 442 -13.57 -4.63 -0.95
N ILE A 443 -13.90 -5.84 -1.44
CA ILE A 443 -12.88 -6.84 -1.84
C ILE A 443 -11.91 -6.26 -2.87
N LYS A 444 -12.37 -5.43 -3.79
CA LYS A 444 -11.53 -4.80 -4.80
C LYS A 444 -10.88 -3.53 -4.27
N ASP A 445 -11.63 -2.74 -3.53
CA ASP A 445 -11.21 -1.42 -3.07
C ASP A 445 -10.14 -1.48 -1.97
N THR A 446 -10.07 -2.58 -1.20
CA THR A 446 -8.98 -2.81 -0.22
C THR A 446 -7.60 -2.86 -0.87
N SER A 447 -7.50 -3.07 -2.19
CA SER A 447 -6.23 -3.04 -2.92
C SER A 447 -5.49 -1.72 -2.78
N VAL A 448 -6.20 -0.57 -2.62
CA VAL A 448 -5.57 0.76 -2.47
C VAL A 448 -4.80 0.92 -1.14
N LEU A 449 -5.01 0.01 -0.18
CA LEU A 449 -4.35 0.04 1.12
C LEU A 449 -2.85 -0.33 1.05
N PHE A 450 -2.35 -0.73 -0.13
CA PHE A 450 -0.92 -0.86 -0.38
C PHE A 450 -0.18 0.45 -0.05
N SER A 451 -0.81 1.61 -0.30
CA SER A 451 -0.26 2.95 -0.05
C SER A 451 0.09 3.25 1.41
N ILE A 452 -0.46 2.47 2.33
CA ILE A 452 -0.17 2.56 3.78
C ILE A 452 0.53 1.29 4.32
N GLY A 453 1.10 0.47 3.43
CA GLY A 453 1.88 -0.71 3.79
C GLY A 453 1.06 -1.93 4.26
N VAL A 454 -0.23 -1.99 3.93
CA VAL A 454 -1.06 -3.16 4.25
C VAL A 454 -0.84 -4.27 3.22
N THR A 455 -0.46 -5.44 3.72
CA THR A 455 -0.19 -6.60 2.88
C THR A 455 -1.44 -7.44 2.69
N GLU A 456 -2.15 -7.18 1.60
CA GLU A 456 -3.31 -7.94 1.11
C GLU A 456 -2.98 -8.58 -0.26
N LEU A 457 -3.96 -9.07 -1.01
CA LEU A 457 -3.72 -9.81 -2.26
C LEU A 457 -2.96 -8.99 -3.32
N PHE A 458 -3.31 -7.72 -3.53
CA PHE A 458 -2.66 -6.87 -4.53
C PHE A 458 -1.22 -6.53 -4.15
N THR A 459 -0.98 -6.17 -2.88
CA THR A 459 0.36 -5.89 -2.34
C THR A 459 1.26 -7.13 -2.42
N THR A 460 0.72 -8.31 -2.08
CA THR A 460 1.42 -9.59 -2.23
C THR A 460 1.81 -9.84 -3.69
N SER A 461 0.87 -9.60 -4.61
CA SER A 461 1.12 -9.76 -6.04
C SER A 461 2.19 -8.80 -6.57
N ARG A 462 2.19 -7.53 -6.12
CA ARG A 462 3.25 -6.56 -6.43
C ARG A 462 4.63 -7.06 -6.00
N ALA A 463 4.74 -7.58 -4.78
CA ALA A 463 5.99 -8.11 -4.26
C ALA A 463 6.50 -9.29 -5.09
N ILE A 464 5.64 -10.27 -5.39
CA ILE A 464 5.98 -11.43 -6.22
C ILE A 464 6.36 -11.01 -7.65
N SER A 465 5.61 -10.08 -8.24
CA SER A 465 5.89 -9.60 -9.60
C SER A 465 7.22 -8.85 -9.69
N GLY A 466 7.57 -8.09 -8.66
CA GLY A 466 8.85 -7.38 -8.57
C GLY A 466 10.03 -8.35 -8.42
N THR A 467 9.88 -9.40 -7.60
CA THR A 467 10.92 -10.41 -7.40
C THR A 467 11.29 -11.16 -8.68
N HIS A 468 10.29 -11.56 -9.48
CA HIS A 468 10.53 -12.35 -10.69
C HIS A 468 10.47 -11.54 -11.99
N VAL A 469 10.17 -10.23 -11.91
CA VAL A 469 9.95 -9.36 -13.08
C VAL A 469 8.89 -9.96 -14.04
N ARG A 470 7.85 -10.57 -13.47
CA ARG A 470 6.77 -11.27 -14.21
C ARG A 470 5.40 -10.66 -13.90
N TYR A 471 5.21 -9.42 -14.36
CA TYR A 471 3.98 -8.68 -14.07
C TYR A 471 2.75 -9.30 -14.70
N TYR A 472 2.84 -9.67 -15.99
CA TYR A 472 1.68 -10.17 -16.71
C TYR A 472 1.16 -11.48 -16.12
N GLU A 473 2.05 -12.45 -15.86
CA GLU A 473 1.70 -13.76 -15.30
C GLU A 473 1.13 -13.62 -13.89
N VAL A 474 1.79 -12.84 -13.03
CA VAL A 474 1.36 -12.64 -11.63
C VAL A 474 0.02 -11.93 -11.58
N PHE A 475 -0.15 -10.81 -12.33
CA PHE A 475 -1.41 -10.07 -12.30
C PHE A 475 -2.55 -10.79 -13.03
N LEU A 476 -2.27 -11.70 -13.95
CA LEU A 476 -3.28 -12.60 -14.51
C LEU A 476 -3.79 -13.58 -13.45
N ILE A 477 -2.90 -14.18 -12.64
CA ILE A 477 -3.28 -15.02 -11.50
C ILE A 477 -4.12 -14.19 -10.51
N THR A 478 -3.66 -13.01 -10.15
CA THR A 478 -4.33 -12.11 -9.22
C THR A 478 -5.73 -11.71 -9.71
N CYS A 479 -5.85 -11.33 -10.98
CA CYS A 479 -7.13 -11.04 -11.63
C CYS A 479 -8.08 -12.24 -11.57
N THR A 480 -7.56 -13.44 -11.84
CA THR A 480 -8.33 -14.67 -11.75
C THR A 480 -8.82 -14.94 -10.33
N ILE A 481 -7.98 -14.74 -9.31
CA ILE A 481 -8.38 -14.89 -7.91
C ILE A 481 -9.49 -13.89 -7.54
N TYR A 482 -9.33 -12.60 -7.86
CA TYR A 482 -10.37 -11.59 -7.62
C TYR A 482 -11.67 -11.93 -8.35
N PHE A 483 -11.59 -12.36 -9.61
CA PHE A 483 -12.76 -12.75 -10.39
C PHE A 483 -13.48 -13.95 -9.78
N VAL A 484 -12.78 -15.03 -9.47
CA VAL A 484 -13.36 -16.23 -8.85
C VAL A 484 -14.02 -15.88 -7.51
N LEU A 485 -13.33 -15.08 -6.68
CA LEU A 485 -13.83 -14.66 -5.37
C LEU A 485 -15.12 -13.84 -5.52
N THR A 486 -15.10 -12.76 -6.30
CA THR A 486 -16.24 -11.86 -6.47
C THR A 486 -17.40 -12.55 -7.18
N PHE A 487 -17.13 -13.38 -8.18
CA PHE A 487 -18.15 -14.17 -8.89
C PHE A 487 -18.85 -15.18 -7.97
N THR A 488 -18.06 -15.93 -7.18
CA THR A 488 -18.59 -16.91 -6.24
C THR A 488 -19.46 -16.25 -5.17
N LEU A 489 -18.98 -15.16 -4.59
CA LEU A 489 -19.73 -14.40 -3.58
C LEU A 489 -21.00 -13.78 -4.17
N SER A 490 -20.93 -13.22 -5.38
CA SER A 490 -22.13 -12.69 -6.06
C SER A 490 -23.19 -13.76 -6.34
N LYS A 491 -22.77 -14.97 -6.70
CA LYS A 491 -23.72 -16.09 -6.84
C LYS A 491 -24.29 -16.56 -5.52
N LEU A 492 -23.43 -16.63 -4.47
CA LEU A 492 -23.85 -17.03 -3.14
C LEU A 492 -24.91 -16.05 -2.59
N PHE A 493 -24.65 -14.74 -2.68
CA PHE A 493 -25.60 -13.74 -2.19
C PHE A 493 -26.93 -13.78 -2.94
N ARG A 494 -26.91 -13.89 -4.28
CA ARG A 494 -28.15 -14.08 -5.06
C ARG A 494 -28.92 -15.35 -4.71
N TYR A 495 -28.23 -16.42 -4.39
CA TYR A 495 -28.88 -17.64 -3.92
C TYR A 495 -29.55 -17.44 -2.55
N LEU A 496 -28.85 -16.82 -1.60
CA LEU A 496 -29.38 -16.51 -0.28
C LEU A 496 -30.58 -15.57 -0.33
N GLU A 497 -30.52 -14.53 -1.20
CA GLU A 497 -31.60 -13.59 -1.46
C GLU A 497 -32.87 -14.30 -1.94
N LYS A 498 -32.76 -15.12 -3.00
CA LYS A 498 -33.90 -15.91 -3.52
C LYS A 498 -34.48 -16.82 -2.44
N ARG A 499 -33.65 -17.45 -1.64
CA ARG A 499 -34.13 -18.33 -0.57
C ARG A 499 -34.87 -17.55 0.53
N ALA A 500 -34.40 -16.36 0.87
CA ALA A 500 -35.06 -15.47 1.82
C ALA A 500 -36.42 -14.95 1.30
N GLU A 501 -36.56 -14.72 0.00
CA GLU A 501 -37.84 -14.34 -0.63
C GLU A 501 -38.83 -15.48 -0.61
N ILE A 502 -38.42 -16.71 -0.93
CA ILE A 502 -39.31 -17.92 -0.90
C ILE A 502 -39.83 -18.20 0.50
N VAL A 503 -38.96 -18.15 1.51
CA VAL A 503 -39.39 -18.40 2.93
C VAL A 503 -40.41 -17.38 3.40
N VAL A 504 -40.37 -16.15 2.87
CA VAL A 504 -41.33 -15.10 3.20
C VAL A 504 -42.68 -15.31 2.49
N GLN A 505 -42.66 -15.78 1.25
CA GLN A 505 -43.90 -16.11 0.54
C GLN A 505 -44.62 -17.31 1.13
N GLU A 506 -43.85 -18.33 1.57
CA GLU A 506 -44.42 -19.52 2.25
C GLU A 506 -44.90 -19.24 3.67
N GLY A 507 -44.34 -18.23 4.37
CA GLY A 507 -44.78 -17.82 5.71
C GLY A 507 -45.97 -16.85 5.71
N LEU A 508 -46.45 -16.42 4.55
CA LEU A 508 -47.63 -15.58 4.37
C LEU A 508 -48.90 -16.38 3.94
N LEU A 509 -48.76 -17.69 3.71
CA LEU A 509 -49.84 -18.64 3.48
C LEU A 509 -50.12 -19.43 4.77
#